data_d813b0ecf06d7f996c3fbf5a164203f0
#
_entry.id   d813b0ecf06d7f996c3fbf5a164203f0
#
_cell.length_a   1.000
_cell.length_b   1.000
_cell.length_c   1.000
_cell.angle_alpha   90.00
_cell.angle_beta   90.00
_cell.angle_gamma   90.00
#
_symmetry.space_group_name_H-M   'P 1'
#
loop_
_entity.id
_entity.type
_entity.pdbx_description
1 polymer ?
#
loop_
_entity_poly.entity_id
_entity_poly.type
_entity_poly.pdbx_seq_one_letter_code
_entity_poly.pdbx_strand_id
1 'polypeptide(L)'
;MTERWTPQSWRAKPAKHIPSDYPDAGAVTRVEDELRRMPPLVFAGEARRLKSLLGNVADGKAFLLQGGDCAESFKEFSADNIRDTFRLILQMAVVLTFAGGKPVVKVGRIAGQFAKPRSEPIETIDGVTLPSYRGDNINAMEFEAEGRAPDPERLLKAYGQSSSTLNLLRAFAGGGYADLYNIHRWTLGFVADSPQGARYKELAEKISESLTFMAAIGVTPDTHPEMHRVEFFTSHEALLLGYEEAMTRVDSTSGDWYDTSAHMLWIGERTRQLDGAHVHFMKGVKNPIGVKVGPTMEGDDLLRLIDVLNPANEPGRLTLIGRFGADKIADRLPRLMEATKKSGRSVVWAIDPMHGNTLTANNGYKTRPFDRILAEVKAFVEIAGSEGVHPGGVHLEMTGQNVTECTGGARAVSEGDLADRYHTHCDPRLNGEQALELSFLVAEKLRALRSEDLRAAS
;
A
#
# COMPACT_ATOMS: atom_id res chain seq x y z
N MET A 1 -0.48 34.48 -16.19
CA MET A 1 0.74 33.69 -15.88
C MET A 1 0.29 32.53 -14.99
N THR A 2 0.42 31.30 -15.45
CA THR A 2 0.14 30.13 -14.60
C THR A 2 1.17 30.14 -13.46
N GLU A 3 0.67 30.18 -12.24
CA GLU A 3 1.50 30.17 -11.03
C GLU A 3 2.44 28.96 -11.06
N ARG A 4 3.76 29.22 -10.99
CA ARG A 4 4.76 28.14 -11.01
C ARG A 4 4.59 27.31 -9.74
N TRP A 5 4.41 25.99 -9.89
CA TRP A 5 4.30 25.07 -8.76
C TRP A 5 5.58 25.10 -7.90
N THR A 6 5.40 25.12 -6.61
CA THR A 6 6.44 24.91 -5.58
C THR A 6 5.90 23.96 -4.52
N PRO A 7 6.76 23.29 -3.74
CA PRO A 7 6.30 22.42 -2.65
C PRO A 7 5.32 23.10 -1.67
N GLN A 8 5.40 24.43 -1.49
CA GLN A 8 4.56 25.22 -0.59
C GLN A 8 3.24 25.66 -1.20
N SER A 9 3.09 25.61 -2.52
CA SER A 9 1.94 26.21 -3.24
C SER A 9 0.58 25.57 -2.92
N TRP A 10 0.57 24.37 -2.32
CA TRP A 10 -0.63 23.72 -1.81
C TRP A 10 -1.30 24.48 -0.66
N ARG A 11 -0.53 25.27 0.11
CA ARG A 11 -1.03 26.03 1.27
C ARG A 11 -2.07 27.08 0.88
N ALA A 12 -2.12 27.48 -0.39
CA ALA A 12 -3.14 28.36 -0.95
C ALA A 12 -4.41 27.61 -1.44
N LYS A 13 -4.48 26.29 -1.28
CA LYS A 13 -5.59 25.44 -1.73
C LYS A 13 -6.42 24.90 -0.56
N PRO A 14 -7.71 24.58 -0.79
CA PRO A 14 -8.53 23.97 0.26
C PRO A 14 -7.91 22.64 0.73
N ALA A 15 -7.55 22.57 2.01
CA ALA A 15 -7.01 21.38 2.64
C ALA A 15 -8.07 20.67 3.48
N LYS A 16 -8.17 19.35 3.34
CA LYS A 16 -9.08 18.52 4.12
C LYS A 16 -8.31 17.50 4.95
N HIS A 17 -8.79 17.17 6.13
CA HIS A 17 -8.22 16.17 7.05
C HIS A 17 -6.79 16.44 7.53
N ILE A 18 -6.23 17.61 7.24
CA ILE A 18 -4.98 18.07 7.83
C ILE A 18 -5.31 18.71 9.19
N PRO A 19 -4.61 18.37 10.28
CA PRO A 19 -4.82 19.02 11.56
C PRO A 19 -4.54 20.51 11.46
N SER A 20 -5.50 21.33 11.93
CA SER A 20 -5.36 22.79 12.06
C SER A 20 -5.46 23.24 13.51
N ASP A 21 -5.65 22.29 14.41
CA ASP A 21 -5.95 22.46 15.84
C ASP A 21 -4.72 22.16 16.73
N TYR A 22 -3.51 22.35 16.18
CA TYR A 22 -2.29 22.28 16.99
C TYR A 22 -2.27 23.40 18.04
N PRO A 23 -2.00 23.07 19.32
CA PRO A 23 -1.98 24.07 20.40
C PRO A 23 -0.93 25.17 20.20
N ASP A 24 0.19 24.86 19.55
CA ASP A 24 1.27 25.81 19.23
C ASP A 24 1.63 25.74 17.74
N ALA A 25 1.18 26.73 16.99
CA ALA A 25 1.53 26.87 15.55
C ALA A 25 3.04 27.11 15.34
N GLY A 26 3.74 27.72 16.31
CA GLY A 26 5.18 27.90 16.25
C GLY A 26 5.93 26.58 16.38
N ALA A 27 5.41 25.64 17.16
CA ALA A 27 5.98 24.29 17.24
C ALA A 27 5.87 23.54 15.90
N VAL A 28 4.74 23.66 15.19
CA VAL A 28 4.58 23.08 13.85
C VAL A 28 5.68 23.57 12.90
N THR A 29 5.89 24.88 12.86
CA THR A 29 6.92 25.49 11.99
C THR A 29 8.33 25.01 12.36
N ARG A 30 8.66 24.94 13.65
CA ARG A 30 9.97 24.44 14.10
C ARG A 30 10.21 23.00 13.67
N VAL A 31 9.20 22.13 13.84
CA VAL A 31 9.29 20.72 13.46
C VAL A 31 9.41 20.55 11.93
N GLU A 32 8.61 21.28 11.14
CA GLU A 32 8.75 21.27 9.69
C GLU A 32 10.14 21.74 9.23
N ASP A 33 10.70 22.77 9.87
CA ASP A 33 12.06 23.29 9.60
C ASP A 33 13.15 22.28 9.99
N GLU A 34 12.94 21.52 11.05
CA GLU A 34 13.84 20.43 11.45
C GLU A 34 13.81 19.30 10.43
N LEU A 35 12.62 18.83 10.04
CA LEU A 35 12.44 17.80 9.00
C LEU A 35 13.06 18.18 7.67
N ARG A 36 13.02 19.48 7.27
CA ARG A 36 13.70 19.95 6.05
C ARG A 36 15.22 19.76 6.09
N ARG A 37 15.83 19.73 7.27
CA ARG A 37 17.28 19.49 7.47
C ARG A 37 17.63 18.02 7.64
N MET A 38 16.64 17.15 7.90
CA MET A 38 16.86 15.72 8.03
C MET A 38 17.25 15.09 6.68
N PRO A 39 18.02 14.00 6.67
CA PRO A 39 18.32 13.23 5.47
C PRO A 39 17.05 12.75 4.77
N PRO A 40 17.05 12.61 3.43
CA PRO A 40 15.95 11.98 2.71
C PRO A 40 15.81 10.50 3.14
N LEU A 41 14.59 10.01 3.27
CA LEU A 41 14.32 8.61 3.58
C LEU A 41 14.52 7.72 2.34
N VAL A 42 14.17 8.23 1.17
CA VAL A 42 14.38 7.58 -0.13
C VAL A 42 15.00 8.54 -1.14
N PHE A 43 15.59 8.01 -2.20
CA PHE A 43 16.21 8.84 -3.25
C PHE A 43 15.37 8.84 -4.52
N ALA A 44 15.48 9.92 -5.29
CA ALA A 44 14.81 10.09 -6.57
C ALA A 44 15.06 8.92 -7.55
N GLY A 45 16.28 8.35 -7.55
CA GLY A 45 16.64 7.20 -8.35
C GLY A 45 15.80 5.96 -8.03
N GLU A 46 15.52 5.70 -6.74
CA GLU A 46 14.67 4.59 -6.31
C GLU A 46 13.21 4.82 -6.75
N ALA A 47 12.69 6.06 -6.63
CA ALA A 47 11.35 6.41 -7.09
C ALA A 47 11.22 6.28 -8.63
N ARG A 48 12.25 6.70 -9.40
CA ARG A 48 12.29 6.47 -10.86
C ARG A 48 12.32 4.98 -11.21
N ARG A 49 13.07 4.17 -10.46
CA ARG A 49 13.09 2.71 -10.65
C ARG A 49 11.71 2.11 -10.43
N LEU A 50 11.04 2.49 -9.33
CA LEU A 50 9.68 2.04 -9.08
C LEU A 50 8.72 2.48 -10.20
N LYS A 51 8.81 3.73 -10.67
CA LYS A 51 7.98 4.22 -11.79
C LYS A 51 8.16 3.37 -13.06
N SER A 52 9.38 3.01 -13.40
CA SER A 52 9.69 2.12 -14.52
C SER A 52 9.05 0.73 -14.35
N LEU A 53 9.13 0.15 -13.15
CA LEU A 53 8.51 -1.15 -12.86
C LEU A 53 6.97 -1.08 -12.92
N LEU A 54 6.37 0.00 -12.44
CA LEU A 54 4.93 0.24 -12.55
C LEU A 54 4.50 0.49 -14.01
N GLY A 55 5.39 1.00 -14.86
CA GLY A 55 5.20 1.05 -16.30
C GLY A 55 5.01 -0.35 -16.89
N ASN A 56 5.84 -1.32 -16.47
CA ASN A 56 5.66 -2.73 -16.85
C ASN A 56 4.34 -3.31 -16.33
N VAL A 57 3.86 -2.86 -15.17
CA VAL A 57 2.52 -3.25 -14.67
C VAL A 57 1.43 -2.67 -15.56
N ALA A 58 1.51 -1.40 -15.94
CA ALA A 58 0.55 -0.78 -16.85
C ALA A 58 0.48 -1.50 -18.22
N ASP A 59 1.63 -1.98 -18.70
CA ASP A 59 1.74 -2.78 -19.93
C ASP A 59 1.29 -4.25 -19.77
N GLY A 60 0.84 -4.67 -18.60
CA GLY A 60 0.47 -6.05 -18.34
C GLY A 60 1.64 -7.04 -18.23
N LYS A 61 2.89 -6.56 -18.13
CA LYS A 61 4.11 -7.37 -18.05
C LYS A 61 4.52 -7.74 -16.62
N ALA A 62 3.94 -7.08 -15.62
CA ALA A 62 4.19 -7.31 -14.20
C ALA A 62 2.90 -7.16 -13.38
N PHE A 63 2.94 -7.48 -12.09
CA PHE A 63 1.82 -7.33 -11.16
C PHE A 63 2.27 -6.55 -9.92
N LEU A 64 1.45 -5.62 -9.43
CA LEU A 64 1.70 -4.83 -8.22
C LEU A 64 1.14 -5.55 -6.98
N LEU A 65 2.00 -5.86 -6.03
CA LEU A 65 1.63 -6.23 -4.67
C LEU A 65 1.95 -5.05 -3.74
N GLN A 66 0.93 -4.30 -3.36
CA GLN A 66 1.03 -3.24 -2.37
C GLN A 66 0.31 -3.68 -1.10
N GLY A 67 1.02 -3.77 0.03
CA GLY A 67 0.43 -4.26 1.27
C GLY A 67 1.24 -3.92 2.50
N GLY A 68 0.59 -3.98 3.66
CA GLY A 68 1.17 -3.70 4.97
C GLY A 68 0.16 -3.07 5.91
N ASP A 69 0.61 -2.29 6.85
CA ASP A 69 -0.23 -1.83 7.95
C ASP A 69 -1.38 -0.90 7.49
N CYS A 70 -2.46 -0.93 8.27
CA CYS A 70 -3.55 0.05 8.16
C CYS A 70 -3.07 1.45 8.57
N ALA A 71 -2.51 1.54 9.77
CA ALA A 71 -1.75 2.67 10.29
C ALA A 71 -0.68 2.11 11.22
N GLU A 72 0.58 2.43 10.94
CA GLU A 72 1.70 2.06 11.80
C GLU A 72 1.53 2.70 13.19
N SER A 73 1.93 1.98 14.23
CA SER A 73 1.88 2.44 15.61
C SER A 73 3.28 2.55 16.19
N PHE A 74 3.50 3.60 16.97
CA PHE A 74 4.74 3.76 17.76
C PHE A 74 4.92 2.64 18.78
N LYS A 75 3.82 2.04 19.23
CA LYS A 75 3.81 0.94 20.21
C LYS A 75 4.19 -0.40 19.58
N GLU A 76 3.77 -0.63 18.34
CA GLU A 76 4.06 -1.88 17.60
C GLU A 76 5.41 -1.85 16.87
N PHE A 77 6.12 -0.73 16.90
CA PHE A 77 7.43 -0.60 16.26
C PHE A 77 8.45 -1.55 16.87
N SER A 78 8.83 -2.57 16.12
CA SER A 78 9.83 -3.56 16.50
C SER A 78 10.49 -4.21 15.30
N ALA A 79 11.70 -4.74 15.49
CA ALA A 79 12.41 -5.47 14.45
C ALA A 79 11.63 -6.71 13.97
N ASP A 80 10.93 -7.38 14.87
CA ASP A 80 10.13 -8.56 14.57
C ASP A 80 8.93 -8.21 13.68
N ASN A 81 8.17 -7.15 13.98
CA ASN A 81 7.05 -6.73 13.18
C ASN A 81 7.47 -6.30 11.77
N ILE A 82 8.58 -5.56 11.65
CA ILE A 82 9.15 -5.15 10.35
C ILE A 82 9.57 -6.39 9.55
N ARG A 83 10.31 -7.31 10.17
CA ARG A 83 10.75 -8.56 9.55
C ARG A 83 9.56 -9.40 9.08
N ASP A 84 8.56 -9.59 9.92
CA ASP A 84 7.46 -10.52 9.64
C ASP A 84 6.51 -9.95 8.58
N THR A 85 6.31 -8.63 8.54
CA THR A 85 5.62 -7.96 7.44
C THR A 85 6.39 -8.11 6.11
N PHE A 86 7.71 -7.90 6.14
CA PHE A 86 8.56 -8.10 4.97
C PHE A 86 8.51 -9.56 4.46
N ARG A 87 8.62 -10.54 5.37
CA ARG A 87 8.51 -11.99 5.03
C ARG A 87 7.18 -12.31 4.39
N LEU A 88 6.08 -11.81 4.95
CA LEU A 88 4.75 -12.04 4.41
C LEU A 88 4.63 -11.52 2.98
N ILE A 89 5.12 -10.30 2.70
CA ILE A 89 5.13 -9.74 1.36
C ILE A 89 5.99 -10.58 0.40
N LEU A 90 7.13 -11.09 0.85
CA LEU A 90 7.96 -12.00 0.04
C LEU A 90 7.24 -13.32 -0.27
N GLN A 91 6.59 -13.94 0.71
CA GLN A 91 5.81 -15.17 0.49
C GLN A 91 4.69 -14.95 -0.53
N MET A 92 3.92 -13.87 -0.36
CA MET A 92 2.84 -13.50 -1.30
C MET A 92 3.41 -13.25 -2.71
N ALA A 93 4.52 -12.53 -2.81
CA ALA A 93 5.16 -12.24 -4.10
C ALA A 93 5.63 -13.52 -4.81
N VAL A 94 6.17 -14.48 -4.08
CA VAL A 94 6.58 -15.79 -4.65
C VAL A 94 5.38 -16.57 -5.18
N VAL A 95 4.28 -16.64 -4.41
CA VAL A 95 3.04 -17.30 -4.84
C VAL A 95 2.50 -16.65 -6.11
N LEU A 96 2.41 -15.32 -6.13
CA LEU A 96 1.90 -14.56 -7.27
C LEU A 96 2.81 -14.68 -8.51
N THR A 97 4.14 -14.65 -8.32
CA THR A 97 5.10 -14.82 -9.42
C THR A 97 5.02 -16.21 -10.03
N PHE A 98 5.05 -17.25 -9.20
CA PHE A 98 5.08 -18.64 -9.66
C PHE A 98 3.81 -19.04 -10.40
N ALA A 99 2.64 -18.73 -9.83
CA ALA A 99 1.37 -19.11 -10.43
C ALA A 99 0.87 -18.10 -11.49
N GLY A 100 1.12 -16.81 -11.30
CA GLY A 100 0.77 -15.75 -12.25
C GLY A 100 1.71 -15.69 -13.47
N GLY A 101 2.94 -16.20 -13.32
CA GLY A 101 3.95 -16.23 -14.40
C GLY A 101 4.45 -14.85 -14.84
N LYS A 102 4.38 -13.85 -13.95
CA LYS A 102 4.84 -12.47 -14.18
C LYS A 102 5.62 -11.97 -12.97
N PRO A 103 6.61 -11.08 -13.17
CA PRO A 103 7.28 -10.41 -12.04
C PRO A 103 6.30 -9.67 -11.15
N VAL A 104 6.58 -9.66 -9.85
CA VAL A 104 5.78 -8.93 -8.86
C VAL A 104 6.57 -7.74 -8.33
N VAL A 105 5.99 -6.53 -8.48
CA VAL A 105 6.50 -5.29 -7.89
C VAL A 105 5.99 -5.20 -6.45
N LYS A 106 6.91 -5.21 -5.49
CA LYS A 106 6.61 -5.25 -4.05
C LYS A 106 6.69 -3.84 -3.45
N VAL A 107 5.57 -3.35 -2.95
CA VAL A 107 5.46 -2.02 -2.34
C VAL A 107 4.82 -2.16 -0.95
N GLY A 108 5.59 -1.91 0.10
CA GLY A 108 5.10 -1.95 1.47
C GLY A 108 4.30 -0.70 1.83
N ARG A 109 3.19 -0.88 2.53
CA ARG A 109 2.51 0.16 3.31
C ARG A 109 3.19 0.20 4.68
N ILE A 110 4.40 0.77 4.71
CA ILE A 110 5.31 0.74 5.85
C ILE A 110 6.31 1.88 5.74
N ALA A 111 6.90 2.27 6.85
CA ALA A 111 7.88 3.35 6.97
C ALA A 111 7.30 4.73 6.60
N GLY A 112 6.10 5.04 7.14
CA GLY A 112 5.44 6.32 6.92
C GLY A 112 3.92 6.30 7.04
N GLN A 113 3.29 5.13 7.08
CA GLN A 113 1.82 5.01 7.14
C GLN A 113 1.30 5.20 8.58
N PHE A 114 1.57 6.33 9.22
CA PHE A 114 1.12 6.62 10.59
C PHE A 114 -0.21 7.39 10.64
N ALA A 115 -0.51 8.22 9.64
CA ALA A 115 -1.72 9.03 9.63
C ALA A 115 -2.89 8.32 8.96
N LYS A 116 -4.11 8.61 9.43
CA LYS A 116 -5.34 8.12 8.80
C LYS A 116 -6.44 9.18 8.84
N PRO A 117 -7.12 9.46 7.70
CA PRO A 117 -8.28 10.33 7.69
C PRO A 117 -9.45 9.65 8.43
N ARG A 118 -10.05 10.33 9.39
CA ARG A 118 -11.19 9.82 10.15
C ARG A 118 -12.50 10.36 9.58
N SER A 119 -13.54 9.53 9.60
CA SER A 119 -14.88 9.96 9.21
C SER A 119 -15.46 10.92 10.23
N GLU A 120 -15.29 10.59 11.54
CA GLU A 120 -15.76 11.40 12.67
C GLU A 120 -14.57 12.12 13.29
N PRO A 121 -14.68 13.46 13.49
CA PRO A 121 -13.61 14.24 14.09
C PRO A 121 -13.45 14.04 15.61
N ILE A 122 -14.49 13.51 16.25
CA ILE A 122 -14.57 13.28 17.70
C ILE A 122 -15.02 11.86 18.00
N GLU A 123 -14.64 11.36 19.17
CA GLU A 123 -15.09 10.09 19.76
C GLU A 123 -15.70 10.36 21.14
N THR A 124 -16.76 9.61 21.49
CA THR A 124 -17.38 9.69 22.82
C THR A 124 -17.34 8.31 23.47
N ILE A 125 -16.67 8.22 24.63
CA ILE A 125 -16.57 7.00 25.43
C ILE A 125 -16.98 7.37 26.87
N ASP A 126 -17.91 6.64 27.46
CA ASP A 126 -18.41 6.83 28.82
C ASP A 126 -18.83 8.28 29.14
N GLY A 127 -19.41 8.95 28.13
CA GLY A 127 -19.89 10.34 28.26
C GLY A 127 -18.81 11.42 28.13
N VAL A 128 -17.55 11.05 27.97
CA VAL A 128 -16.44 11.97 27.68
C VAL A 128 -16.25 12.05 26.16
N THR A 129 -16.19 13.27 25.62
CA THR A 129 -15.99 13.54 24.18
C THR A 129 -14.61 14.14 23.96
N LEU A 130 -13.78 13.48 23.13
CA LEU A 130 -12.43 13.90 22.78
C LEU A 130 -12.22 13.83 21.26
N PRO A 131 -11.17 14.52 20.71
CA PRO A 131 -10.77 14.32 19.33
C PRO A 131 -10.52 12.86 19.00
N SER A 132 -10.91 12.42 17.81
CA SER A 132 -10.62 11.06 17.33
C SER A 132 -9.11 10.82 17.24
N TYR A 133 -8.69 9.58 17.49
CA TYR A 133 -7.34 9.15 17.14
C TYR A 133 -7.13 9.24 15.63
N ARG A 134 -6.16 10.02 15.18
CA ARG A 134 -5.88 10.31 13.75
C ARG A 134 -4.59 9.70 13.24
N GLY A 135 -3.89 8.94 14.12
CA GLY A 135 -2.62 8.31 13.84
C GLY A 135 -1.50 8.85 14.70
N ASP A 136 -0.51 8.00 14.96
CA ASP A 136 0.55 8.28 15.93
C ASP A 136 1.44 9.47 15.58
N ASN A 137 1.51 9.88 14.33
CA ASN A 137 2.19 11.11 13.93
C ASN A 137 1.36 12.39 14.13
N ILE A 138 0.12 12.29 14.62
CA ILE A 138 -0.76 13.43 14.92
C ILE A 138 -1.05 13.50 16.41
N ASN A 139 -1.63 12.42 16.99
CA ASN A 139 -2.05 12.37 18.39
C ASN A 139 -1.88 10.95 18.95
N ALA A 140 -1.98 10.82 20.28
CA ALA A 140 -1.87 9.54 20.95
C ALA A 140 -3.18 8.74 20.89
N MET A 141 -3.06 7.43 21.03
CA MET A 141 -4.19 6.51 21.02
C MET A 141 -4.98 6.53 22.34
N GLU A 142 -4.29 6.80 23.43
CA GLU A 142 -4.88 6.87 24.77
C GLU A 142 -6.04 7.86 24.79
N PHE A 143 -7.18 7.46 25.39
CA PHE A 143 -8.37 8.29 25.44
C PHE A 143 -8.32 9.30 26.59
N GLU A 144 -7.35 10.21 26.50
CA GLU A 144 -7.08 11.28 27.45
C GLU A 144 -6.94 12.62 26.72
N ALA A 145 -7.36 13.71 27.36
CA ALA A 145 -7.40 15.03 26.71
C ALA A 145 -6.03 15.48 26.18
N GLU A 146 -4.97 15.27 26.98
CA GLU A 146 -3.59 15.61 26.61
C GLU A 146 -3.09 14.74 25.45
N GLY A 147 -3.35 13.42 25.50
CA GLY A 147 -2.94 12.47 24.44
C GLY A 147 -3.67 12.69 23.14
N ARG A 148 -4.94 13.14 23.16
CA ARG A 148 -5.75 13.40 21.97
C ARG A 148 -5.52 14.78 21.34
N ALA A 149 -4.83 15.70 22.02
CA ALA A 149 -4.38 16.94 21.42
C ALA A 149 -3.31 16.66 20.34
N PRO A 150 -3.35 17.30 19.15
CA PRO A 150 -2.31 17.14 18.14
C PRO A 150 -0.97 17.66 18.67
N ASP A 151 0.09 16.87 18.45
CA ASP A 151 1.45 17.19 18.87
C ASP A 151 2.40 17.09 17.66
N PRO A 152 3.00 18.19 17.17
CA PRO A 152 3.87 18.17 16.01
C PRO A 152 5.20 17.42 16.25
N GLU A 153 5.70 17.30 17.49
CA GLU A 153 6.91 16.54 17.80
C GLU A 153 6.80 15.06 17.43
N ARG A 154 5.58 14.56 17.34
CA ARG A 154 5.30 13.19 16.89
C ARG A 154 5.73 12.93 15.44
N LEU A 155 5.81 13.97 14.60
CA LEU A 155 6.33 13.88 13.23
C LEU A 155 7.84 13.52 13.22
N LEU A 156 8.63 14.08 14.13
CA LEU A 156 10.05 13.73 14.27
C LEU A 156 10.22 12.27 14.72
N LYS A 157 9.38 11.81 15.65
CA LYS A 157 9.37 10.41 16.07
C LYS A 157 8.98 9.48 14.91
N ALA A 158 7.96 9.84 14.13
CA ALA A 158 7.55 9.09 12.94
C ALA A 158 8.68 9.01 11.91
N TYR A 159 9.37 10.14 11.63
CA TYR A 159 10.55 10.15 10.77
C TYR A 159 11.65 9.21 11.29
N GLY A 160 11.97 9.25 12.58
CA GLY A 160 12.99 8.38 13.20
C GLY A 160 12.67 6.90 13.06
N GLN A 161 11.40 6.51 13.31
CA GLN A 161 10.94 5.13 13.13
C GLN A 161 10.93 4.72 11.64
N SER A 162 10.49 5.60 10.74
CA SER A 162 10.53 5.35 9.29
C SER A 162 11.95 5.13 8.78
N SER A 163 12.90 5.95 9.23
CA SER A 163 14.33 5.82 8.91
C SER A 163 14.89 4.47 9.36
N SER A 164 14.60 4.07 10.61
CA SER A 164 15.04 2.79 11.17
C SER A 164 14.41 1.60 10.42
N THR A 165 13.12 1.70 10.10
CA THR A 165 12.40 0.69 9.31
C THR A 165 13.01 0.52 7.92
N LEU A 166 13.26 1.61 7.21
CA LEU A 166 13.89 1.59 5.87
C LEU A 166 15.29 1.02 5.91
N ASN A 167 16.09 1.36 6.92
CA ASN A 167 17.42 0.79 7.10
C ASN A 167 17.36 -0.74 7.26
N LEU A 168 16.44 -1.25 8.08
CA LEU A 168 16.26 -2.68 8.29
C LEU A 168 15.71 -3.38 7.04
N LEU A 169 14.76 -2.79 6.34
CA LEU A 169 14.23 -3.31 5.07
C LEU A 169 15.32 -3.41 4.00
N ARG A 170 16.19 -2.39 3.86
CA ARG A 170 17.34 -2.43 2.94
C ARG A 170 18.33 -3.53 3.31
N ALA A 171 18.59 -3.72 4.61
CA ALA A 171 19.44 -4.81 5.09
C ALA A 171 18.84 -6.18 4.76
N PHE A 172 17.55 -6.38 4.93
CA PHE A 172 16.86 -7.62 4.57
C PHE A 172 16.86 -7.85 3.05
N ALA A 173 16.54 -6.81 2.26
CA ALA A 173 16.41 -6.90 0.82
C ALA A 173 17.76 -7.15 0.12
N GLY A 174 18.85 -6.59 0.64
CA GLY A 174 20.19 -6.66 0.04
C GLY A 174 21.19 -7.57 0.74
N GLY A 175 20.91 -7.97 2.00
CA GLY A 175 21.84 -8.71 2.88
C GLY A 175 21.69 -10.23 2.88
N GLY A 176 21.03 -10.82 1.86
CA GLY A 176 20.88 -12.27 1.74
C GLY A 176 19.68 -12.87 2.50
N TYR A 177 18.94 -12.07 3.31
CA TYR A 177 17.73 -12.56 3.96
C TYR A 177 16.62 -12.88 2.93
N ALA A 178 16.53 -12.09 1.86
CA ALA A 178 15.58 -12.25 0.76
C ALA A 178 16.05 -13.23 -0.33
N ASP A 179 17.13 -13.96 -0.10
CA ASP A 179 17.65 -14.97 -1.01
C ASP A 179 16.65 -16.11 -1.22
N LEU A 180 16.36 -16.42 -2.48
CA LEU A 180 15.43 -17.50 -2.86
C LEU A 180 15.84 -18.88 -2.32
N TYR A 181 17.13 -19.12 -2.09
CA TYR A 181 17.62 -20.34 -1.43
C TYR A 181 17.16 -20.45 0.05
N ASN A 182 16.72 -19.34 0.63
CA ASN A 182 16.14 -19.28 2.00
C ASN A 182 14.61 -19.31 2.01
N ILE A 183 13.95 -19.57 0.87
CA ILE A 183 12.48 -19.50 0.71
C ILE A 183 11.72 -20.29 1.78
N HIS A 184 12.24 -21.44 2.21
CA HIS A 184 11.63 -22.26 3.27
C HIS A 184 11.66 -21.58 4.65
N ARG A 185 12.56 -20.60 4.88
CA ARG A 185 12.70 -19.89 6.14
C ARG A 185 11.75 -18.70 6.26
N TRP A 186 11.02 -18.36 5.19
CA TRP A 186 10.11 -17.20 5.21
C TRP A 186 8.76 -17.51 5.85
N THR A 187 8.41 -18.79 6.04
CA THR A 187 7.13 -19.15 6.64
C THR A 187 7.03 -18.62 8.07
N LEU A 188 5.94 -17.89 8.36
CA LEU A 188 5.60 -17.45 9.70
C LEU A 188 5.18 -18.67 10.56
N GLY A 189 5.65 -18.75 11.82
CA GLY A 189 5.43 -19.93 12.66
C GLY A 189 3.96 -20.32 12.78
N PHE A 190 3.06 -19.34 12.95
CA PHE A 190 1.61 -19.60 13.07
C PHE A 190 0.93 -19.99 11.75
N VAL A 191 1.60 -19.79 10.60
CA VAL A 191 1.12 -20.19 9.26
C VAL A 191 1.63 -21.58 8.90
N ALA A 192 2.75 -22.02 9.47
CA ALA A 192 3.43 -23.26 9.08
C ALA A 192 2.54 -24.49 9.13
N ASP A 193 1.69 -24.58 10.16
CA ASP A 193 0.79 -25.73 10.40
C ASP A 193 -0.60 -25.55 9.76
N SER A 194 -0.78 -24.50 8.95
CA SER A 194 -2.05 -24.24 8.26
C SER A 194 -2.09 -24.88 6.87
N PRO A 195 -3.29 -25.08 6.28
CA PRO A 195 -3.44 -25.52 4.90
C PRO A 195 -2.67 -24.65 3.90
N GLN A 196 -2.61 -23.34 4.14
CA GLN A 196 -1.89 -22.39 3.30
C GLN A 196 -0.37 -22.53 3.46
N GLY A 197 0.08 -22.80 4.67
CA GLY A 197 1.49 -23.13 4.96
C GLY A 197 1.93 -24.40 4.24
N ALA A 198 1.10 -25.44 4.24
CA ALA A 198 1.35 -26.69 3.50
C ALA A 198 1.48 -26.41 1.98
N ARG A 199 0.53 -25.67 1.39
CA ARG A 199 0.59 -25.26 -0.02
C ARG A 199 1.84 -24.45 -0.34
N TYR A 200 2.22 -23.53 0.55
CA TYR A 200 3.44 -22.76 0.39
C TYR A 200 4.69 -23.64 0.43
N LYS A 201 4.74 -24.63 1.32
CA LYS A 201 5.84 -25.56 1.42
C LYS A 201 6.04 -26.37 0.13
N GLU A 202 4.95 -26.92 -0.45
CA GLU A 202 4.99 -27.60 -1.74
C GLU A 202 5.53 -26.70 -2.85
N LEU A 203 5.14 -25.41 -2.85
CA LEU A 203 5.62 -24.43 -3.80
C LEU A 203 7.13 -24.17 -3.61
N ALA A 204 7.57 -24.00 -2.36
CA ALA A 204 8.96 -23.77 -2.02
C ALA A 204 9.87 -24.96 -2.42
N GLU A 205 9.37 -26.20 -2.29
CA GLU A 205 10.07 -27.40 -2.76
C GLU A 205 10.29 -27.39 -4.28
N LYS A 206 9.25 -27.07 -5.07
CA LYS A 206 9.34 -26.94 -6.53
C LYS A 206 10.31 -25.84 -6.97
N ILE A 207 10.33 -24.71 -6.25
CA ILE A 207 11.28 -23.63 -6.52
C ILE A 207 12.72 -24.09 -6.21
N SER A 208 12.92 -24.80 -5.08
CA SER A 208 14.23 -25.35 -4.72
C SER A 208 14.77 -26.35 -5.74
N GLU A 209 13.90 -27.20 -6.30
CA GLU A 209 14.27 -28.09 -7.41
C GLU A 209 14.70 -27.29 -8.65
N SER A 210 13.95 -26.24 -8.99
CA SER A 210 14.28 -25.35 -10.11
C SER A 210 15.61 -24.63 -9.91
N LEU A 211 15.89 -24.15 -8.70
CA LEU A 211 17.16 -23.51 -8.35
C LEU A 211 18.33 -24.52 -8.42
N THR A 212 18.11 -25.75 -8.01
CA THR A 212 19.11 -26.83 -8.14
C THR A 212 19.44 -27.10 -9.60
N PHE A 213 18.44 -27.16 -10.48
CA PHE A 213 18.64 -27.27 -11.92
C PHE A 213 19.43 -26.08 -12.48
N MET A 214 19.08 -24.85 -12.13
CA MET A 214 19.77 -23.63 -12.55
C MET A 214 21.25 -23.66 -12.13
N ALA A 215 21.51 -24.07 -10.87
CA ALA A 215 22.87 -24.21 -10.37
C ALA A 215 23.70 -25.27 -11.19
N ALA A 216 23.07 -26.38 -11.56
CA ALA A 216 23.71 -27.41 -12.36
C ALA A 216 24.14 -26.93 -13.77
N ILE A 217 23.44 -25.93 -14.33
CA ILE A 217 23.80 -25.29 -15.61
C ILE A 217 24.64 -24.02 -15.46
N GLY A 218 25.14 -23.74 -14.23
CA GLY A 218 26.06 -22.63 -13.96
C GLY A 218 25.41 -21.31 -13.60
N VAL A 219 24.09 -21.26 -13.43
CA VAL A 219 23.36 -20.09 -12.96
C VAL A 219 23.24 -20.18 -11.43
N THR A 220 24.15 -19.53 -10.74
CA THR A 220 24.23 -19.52 -9.26
C THR A 220 24.24 -18.08 -8.74
N PRO A 221 24.01 -17.86 -7.44
CA PRO A 221 24.15 -16.54 -6.84
C PRO A 221 25.55 -15.90 -7.01
N ASP A 222 26.60 -16.70 -7.10
CA ASP A 222 27.96 -16.21 -7.36
C ASP A 222 28.13 -15.69 -8.80
N THR A 223 27.48 -16.35 -9.77
CA THR A 223 27.50 -15.93 -11.19
C THR A 223 26.44 -14.87 -11.48
N HIS A 224 25.37 -14.78 -10.66
CA HIS A 224 24.24 -13.85 -10.79
C HIS A 224 23.90 -13.24 -9.41
N PRO A 225 24.67 -12.25 -8.93
CA PRO A 225 24.49 -11.67 -7.59
C PRO A 225 23.09 -11.07 -7.35
N GLU A 226 22.35 -10.72 -8.39
CA GLU A 226 20.97 -10.27 -8.32
C GLU A 226 19.99 -11.31 -7.72
N MET A 227 20.34 -12.60 -7.74
CA MET A 227 19.53 -13.66 -7.14
C MET A 227 19.48 -13.59 -5.61
N HIS A 228 20.43 -12.91 -4.98
CA HIS A 228 20.46 -12.68 -3.53
C HIS A 228 19.67 -11.46 -3.09
N ARG A 229 19.18 -10.66 -4.01
CA ARG A 229 18.58 -9.37 -3.73
C ARG A 229 17.13 -9.32 -4.21
N VAL A 230 16.33 -8.57 -3.49
CA VAL A 230 14.97 -8.25 -3.89
C VAL A 230 14.76 -6.74 -3.90
N GLU A 231 14.12 -6.23 -4.94
CA GLU A 231 13.65 -4.85 -4.92
C GLU A 231 12.41 -4.76 -4.04
N PHE A 232 12.45 -3.87 -3.07
CA PHE A 232 11.36 -3.60 -2.14
C PHE A 232 11.20 -2.09 -1.97
N PHE A 233 9.99 -1.59 -2.14
CA PHE A 233 9.68 -0.17 -2.07
C PHE A 233 8.68 0.10 -0.95
N THR A 234 8.60 1.34 -0.49
CA THR A 234 7.67 1.77 0.55
C THR A 234 6.68 2.79 0.03
N SER A 235 5.53 2.87 0.69
CA SER A 235 4.47 3.81 0.34
C SER A 235 3.60 4.15 1.55
N HIS A 236 3.00 5.35 1.53
CA HIS A 236 1.98 5.76 2.49
C HIS A 236 1.00 6.78 1.90
N GLU A 237 -0.10 7.05 2.60
CA GLU A 237 -1.03 8.12 2.26
C GLU A 237 -0.39 9.48 2.54
N ALA A 238 -0.27 10.32 1.52
CA ALA A 238 0.22 11.69 1.67
C ALA A 238 -0.85 12.57 2.33
N LEU A 239 -1.17 12.30 3.60
CA LEU A 239 -2.23 13.01 4.32
C LEU A 239 -1.74 14.31 4.92
N LEU A 240 -0.54 14.31 5.53
CA LEU A 240 0.03 15.45 6.24
C LEU A 240 0.96 16.25 5.33
N LEU A 241 0.39 17.13 4.51
CA LEU A 241 1.16 17.86 3.49
C LEU A 241 2.29 18.72 4.05
N GLY A 242 2.25 19.15 5.31
CA GLY A 242 3.37 19.83 5.97
C GLY A 242 4.59 18.92 6.12
N TYR A 243 4.36 17.64 6.48
CA TYR A 243 5.41 16.62 6.52
C TYR A 243 5.95 16.31 5.13
N GLU A 244 5.08 16.07 4.15
CA GLU A 244 5.48 15.76 2.77
C GLU A 244 6.25 16.93 2.12
N GLU A 245 5.80 18.18 2.35
CA GLU A 245 6.50 19.38 1.92
C GLU A 245 7.90 19.44 2.53
N ALA A 246 8.00 19.21 3.86
CA ALA A 246 9.28 19.24 4.57
C ALA A 246 10.25 18.16 4.08
N MET A 247 9.74 17.02 3.60
CA MET A 247 10.53 15.92 3.03
C MET A 247 10.79 16.05 1.53
N THR A 248 10.20 17.03 0.83
CA THR A 248 10.36 17.20 -0.62
C THR A 248 11.70 17.86 -0.97
N ARG A 249 12.42 17.27 -1.92
CA ARG A 249 13.76 17.71 -2.36
C ARG A 249 13.84 17.84 -3.88
N VAL A 250 14.73 18.71 -4.35
CA VAL A 250 15.15 18.76 -5.75
C VAL A 250 16.18 17.65 -5.99
N ASP A 251 15.92 16.80 -6.98
CA ASP A 251 16.93 15.87 -7.45
C ASP A 251 18.02 16.59 -8.23
N SER A 252 19.25 16.48 -7.76
CA SER A 252 20.41 17.17 -8.37
C SER A 252 20.73 16.70 -9.79
N THR A 253 20.23 15.55 -10.21
CA THR A 253 20.50 14.97 -11.53
C THR A 253 19.49 15.40 -12.58
N SER A 254 18.21 15.57 -12.21
CA SER A 254 17.13 15.93 -13.14
C SER A 254 16.60 17.35 -12.96
N GLY A 255 16.82 17.97 -11.80
CA GLY A 255 16.20 19.23 -11.41
C GLY A 255 14.72 19.12 -11.02
N ASP A 256 14.17 17.92 -11.01
CA ASP A 256 12.79 17.64 -10.65
C ASP A 256 12.59 17.53 -9.13
N TRP A 257 11.36 17.78 -8.68
CA TRP A 257 10.99 17.64 -7.29
C TRP A 257 10.53 16.22 -6.97
N TYR A 258 11.10 15.62 -5.93
CA TYR A 258 10.69 14.35 -5.38
C TYR A 258 10.33 14.50 -3.91
N ASP A 259 9.20 13.94 -3.52
CA ASP A 259 8.92 13.68 -2.11
C ASP A 259 9.77 12.49 -1.66
N THR A 260 10.67 12.75 -0.73
CA THR A 260 11.63 11.73 -0.27
C THR A 260 11.19 11.03 1.01
N SER A 261 9.93 11.18 1.41
CA SER A 261 9.32 10.48 2.54
C SER A 261 9.05 9.00 2.24
N ALA A 262 8.72 8.67 0.97
CA ALA A 262 8.54 7.30 0.48
C ALA A 262 8.79 7.21 -1.04
N HIS A 263 8.90 5.98 -1.55
CA HIS A 263 9.07 5.75 -2.99
C HIS A 263 7.80 6.07 -3.78
N MET A 264 6.63 5.76 -3.22
CA MET A 264 5.30 6.01 -3.77
C MET A 264 4.40 6.60 -2.69
N LEU A 265 3.57 7.56 -3.08
CA LEU A 265 2.56 8.13 -2.20
C LEU A 265 1.18 7.97 -2.83
N TRP A 266 0.11 7.95 -2.02
CA TRP A 266 -1.23 7.98 -2.59
C TRP A 266 -2.11 9.07 -1.99
N ILE A 267 -3.08 9.51 -2.80
CA ILE A 267 -4.15 10.41 -2.40
C ILE A 267 -5.33 9.56 -1.95
N GLY A 268 -5.84 9.81 -0.75
CA GLY A 268 -7.00 9.13 -0.20
C GLY A 268 -8.32 9.52 -0.89
N GLU A 269 -9.36 8.72 -0.71
CA GLU A 269 -10.72 8.98 -1.23
C GLU A 269 -11.28 10.35 -0.78
N ARG A 270 -10.94 10.76 0.45
CA ARG A 270 -11.46 12.00 1.07
C ARG A 270 -10.67 13.25 0.68
N THR A 271 -9.51 13.10 0.03
CA THR A 271 -8.57 14.19 -0.25
C THR A 271 -8.28 14.38 -1.73
N ARG A 272 -9.02 13.72 -2.62
CA ARG A 272 -8.82 13.72 -4.08
C ARG A 272 -9.57 14.81 -4.87
N GLN A 273 -10.00 15.89 -4.21
CA GLN A 273 -10.68 17.01 -4.89
C GLN A 273 -9.72 17.68 -5.88
N LEU A 274 -10.19 17.94 -7.11
CA LEU A 274 -9.38 18.52 -8.20
C LEU A 274 -8.75 19.86 -7.83
N ASP A 275 -9.47 20.69 -7.09
CA ASP A 275 -9.03 22.00 -6.59
C ASP A 275 -8.34 21.92 -5.22
N GLY A 276 -8.25 20.73 -4.64
CA GLY A 276 -7.75 20.48 -3.30
C GLY A 276 -6.24 20.49 -3.18
N ALA A 277 -5.76 20.74 -1.96
CA ALA A 277 -4.36 20.84 -1.60
C ALA A 277 -3.56 19.58 -1.95
N HIS A 278 -4.11 18.39 -1.70
CA HIS A 278 -3.43 17.12 -1.95
C HIS A 278 -3.17 16.86 -3.44
N VAL A 279 -4.17 17.09 -4.29
CA VAL A 279 -4.02 16.97 -5.75
C VAL A 279 -3.03 18.02 -6.25
N HIS A 280 -3.11 19.24 -5.73
CA HIS A 280 -2.19 20.32 -6.11
C HIS A 280 -0.74 20.02 -5.72
N PHE A 281 -0.49 19.46 -4.54
CA PHE A 281 0.84 19.03 -4.11
C PHE A 281 1.37 17.90 -4.99
N MET A 282 0.58 16.83 -5.10
CA MET A 282 1.00 15.60 -5.77
C MET A 282 1.25 15.77 -7.28
N LYS A 283 0.61 16.73 -7.95
CA LYS A 283 0.89 16.99 -9.38
C LYS A 283 2.32 17.46 -9.65
N GLY A 284 2.98 18.05 -8.66
CA GLY A 284 4.30 18.65 -8.84
C GLY A 284 5.47 17.74 -8.46
N VAL A 285 5.28 16.74 -7.62
CA VAL A 285 6.32 15.75 -7.30
C VAL A 285 6.38 14.67 -8.39
N LYS A 286 7.55 14.08 -8.64
CA LYS A 286 7.78 13.11 -9.73
C LYS A 286 7.73 11.65 -9.31
N ASN A 287 7.43 11.39 -8.04
CA ASN A 287 7.18 10.03 -7.52
C ASN A 287 6.05 9.33 -8.30
N PRO A 288 6.02 8.00 -8.37
CA PRO A 288 4.79 7.28 -8.66
C PRO A 288 3.68 7.66 -7.67
N ILE A 289 2.45 7.82 -8.15
CA ILE A 289 1.30 8.24 -7.34
C ILE A 289 0.21 7.19 -7.38
N GLY A 290 -0.39 6.92 -6.22
CA GLY A 290 -1.67 6.22 -6.12
C GLY A 290 -2.83 7.22 -5.94
N VAL A 291 -4.02 6.85 -6.40
CA VAL A 291 -5.27 7.57 -6.10
C VAL A 291 -6.36 6.58 -5.76
N LYS A 292 -7.00 6.76 -4.61
CA LYS A 292 -8.17 5.95 -4.23
C LYS A 292 -9.38 6.34 -5.07
N VAL A 293 -10.02 5.32 -5.64
CA VAL A 293 -11.17 5.45 -6.54
C VAL A 293 -12.32 4.61 -5.98
N GLY A 294 -13.33 5.26 -5.43
CA GLY A 294 -14.49 4.62 -4.82
C GLY A 294 -15.76 4.76 -5.65
N PRO A 295 -16.89 4.27 -5.13
CA PRO A 295 -18.16 4.19 -5.87
C PRO A 295 -18.79 5.55 -6.23
N THR A 296 -18.28 6.65 -5.69
CA THR A 296 -18.73 8.02 -6.00
C THR A 296 -17.95 8.68 -7.14
N MET A 297 -16.94 7.99 -7.70
CA MET A 297 -16.17 8.51 -8.82
C MET A 297 -16.99 8.42 -10.11
N GLU A 298 -17.04 9.51 -10.87
CA GLU A 298 -17.59 9.53 -12.21
C GLU A 298 -16.47 9.56 -13.26
N GLY A 299 -16.75 9.07 -14.47
CA GLY A 299 -15.73 8.91 -15.53
C GLY A 299 -15.05 10.22 -15.91
N ASP A 300 -15.81 11.30 -16.09
CA ASP A 300 -15.26 12.62 -16.45
C ASP A 300 -14.39 13.21 -15.35
N ASP A 301 -14.75 13.01 -14.09
CA ASP A 301 -13.94 13.46 -12.94
C ASP A 301 -12.64 12.67 -12.86
N LEU A 302 -12.72 11.36 -13.12
CA LEU A 302 -11.55 10.49 -13.16
C LEU A 302 -10.57 10.93 -14.25
N LEU A 303 -11.06 11.19 -15.47
CA LEU A 303 -10.20 11.64 -16.58
C LEU A 303 -9.55 12.99 -16.28
N ARG A 304 -10.31 13.96 -15.72
CA ARG A 304 -9.75 15.24 -15.28
C ARG A 304 -8.66 15.08 -14.21
N LEU A 305 -8.86 14.16 -13.28
CA LEU A 305 -7.90 13.88 -12.23
C LEU A 305 -6.61 13.26 -12.81
N ILE A 306 -6.74 12.34 -13.77
CA ILE A 306 -5.60 11.75 -14.49
C ILE A 306 -4.83 12.85 -15.25
N ASP A 307 -5.51 13.74 -15.95
CA ASP A 307 -4.88 14.83 -16.70
C ASP A 307 -4.09 15.80 -15.81
N VAL A 308 -4.57 16.04 -14.60
CA VAL A 308 -3.86 16.89 -13.61
C VAL A 308 -2.63 16.18 -13.05
N LEU A 309 -2.73 14.87 -12.73
CA LEU A 309 -1.68 14.13 -12.03
C LEU A 309 -0.66 13.48 -12.98
N ASN A 310 -1.05 13.21 -14.22
CA ASN A 310 -0.19 12.61 -15.24
C ASN A 310 -0.37 13.28 -16.62
N PRO A 311 -0.11 14.60 -16.74
CA PRO A 311 -0.34 15.36 -17.97
C PRO A 311 0.52 14.88 -19.15
N ALA A 312 1.67 14.29 -18.89
CA ALA A 312 2.56 13.73 -19.90
C ALA A 312 2.20 12.28 -20.30
N ASN A 313 1.15 11.72 -19.72
CA ASN A 313 0.74 10.33 -19.93
C ASN A 313 1.87 9.31 -19.74
N GLU A 314 2.73 9.55 -18.72
CA GLU A 314 3.89 8.70 -18.42
C GLU A 314 3.44 7.33 -17.88
N PRO A 315 3.89 6.21 -18.47
CA PRO A 315 3.63 4.89 -17.91
C PRO A 315 4.19 4.73 -16.49
N GLY A 316 3.43 4.11 -15.59
CA GLY A 316 3.83 3.87 -14.20
C GLY A 316 3.75 5.09 -13.28
N ARG A 317 3.38 6.26 -13.81
CA ARG A 317 3.19 7.47 -12.99
C ARG A 317 1.99 7.36 -12.07
N LEU A 318 0.87 6.83 -12.56
CA LEU A 318 -0.41 6.84 -11.86
C LEU A 318 -0.99 5.44 -11.69
N THR A 319 -1.31 5.10 -10.44
CA THR A 319 -2.04 3.89 -10.04
C THR A 319 -3.41 4.27 -9.51
N LEU A 320 -4.47 3.80 -10.15
CA LEU A 320 -5.85 3.92 -9.71
C LEU A 320 -6.18 2.75 -8.78
N ILE A 321 -6.41 3.05 -7.51
CA ILE A 321 -6.65 2.05 -6.48
C ILE A 321 -8.15 1.99 -6.21
N GLY A 322 -8.84 1.07 -6.87
CA GLY A 322 -10.29 0.85 -6.73
C GLY A 322 -10.64 0.38 -5.31
N ARG A 323 -11.75 0.92 -4.74
CA ARG A 323 -12.26 0.51 -3.42
C ARG A 323 -13.78 0.63 -3.39
N PHE A 324 -14.47 -0.34 -3.93
CA PHE A 324 -15.90 -0.26 -4.18
C PHE A 324 -16.74 -1.03 -3.15
N GLY A 325 -16.18 -2.10 -2.59
CA GLY A 325 -16.89 -3.13 -1.85
C GLY A 325 -17.51 -4.18 -2.79
N ALA A 326 -17.61 -5.41 -2.30
CA ALA A 326 -18.10 -6.54 -3.09
C ALA A 326 -19.48 -6.29 -3.74
N ASP A 327 -20.35 -5.52 -3.07
CA ASP A 327 -21.72 -5.27 -3.54
C ASP A 327 -21.81 -4.22 -4.67
N LYS A 328 -20.80 -3.37 -4.83
CA LYS A 328 -20.86 -2.19 -5.74
C LYS A 328 -19.89 -2.25 -6.90
N ILE A 329 -18.88 -3.13 -6.82
CA ILE A 329 -17.81 -3.16 -7.82
C ILE A 329 -18.34 -3.46 -9.22
N ALA A 330 -19.28 -4.40 -9.36
CA ALA A 330 -19.83 -4.79 -10.65
C ALA A 330 -20.57 -3.65 -11.38
N ASP A 331 -21.22 -2.78 -10.62
CA ASP A 331 -21.99 -1.66 -11.18
C ASP A 331 -21.12 -0.44 -11.54
N ARG A 332 -20.00 -0.26 -10.82
CA ARG A 332 -19.23 0.99 -10.86
C ARG A 332 -17.93 0.90 -11.63
N LEU A 333 -17.17 -0.19 -11.47
CA LEU A 333 -15.84 -0.30 -12.04
C LEU A 333 -15.81 -0.37 -13.57
N PRO A 334 -16.72 -1.10 -14.27
CA PRO A 334 -16.66 -1.24 -15.74
C PRO A 334 -16.61 0.11 -16.44
N ARG A 335 -17.50 1.04 -16.08
CA ARG A 335 -17.57 2.39 -16.70
C ARG A 335 -16.29 3.18 -16.55
N LEU A 336 -15.61 3.06 -15.40
CA LEU A 336 -14.34 3.76 -15.13
C LEU A 336 -13.19 3.16 -15.94
N MET A 337 -13.15 1.82 -16.04
CA MET A 337 -12.15 1.13 -16.85
C MET A 337 -12.35 1.45 -18.35
N GLU A 338 -13.59 1.40 -18.83
CA GLU A 338 -13.94 1.77 -20.19
C GLU A 338 -13.53 3.22 -20.52
N ALA A 339 -13.83 4.17 -19.62
CA ALA A 339 -13.46 5.58 -19.79
C ALA A 339 -11.95 5.76 -19.91
N THR A 340 -11.16 5.14 -19.02
CA THR A 340 -9.70 5.22 -19.07
C THR A 340 -9.13 4.56 -20.32
N LYS A 341 -9.64 3.39 -20.72
CA LYS A 341 -9.21 2.68 -21.92
C LYS A 341 -9.51 3.51 -23.19
N LYS A 342 -10.74 4.03 -23.34
CA LYS A 342 -11.12 4.87 -24.48
C LYS A 342 -10.30 6.15 -24.58
N SER A 343 -9.87 6.71 -23.45
CA SER A 343 -9.08 7.93 -23.43
C SER A 343 -7.60 7.72 -23.81
N GLY A 344 -7.11 6.47 -23.88
CA GLY A 344 -5.70 6.15 -24.13
C GLY A 344 -4.77 6.56 -22.99
N ARG A 345 -5.30 6.76 -21.76
CA ARG A 345 -4.49 7.14 -20.60
C ARG A 345 -3.75 5.94 -20.03
N SER A 346 -2.43 6.11 -19.84
CA SER A 346 -1.59 5.09 -19.20
C SER A 346 -1.78 5.13 -17.69
N VAL A 347 -2.44 4.12 -17.14
CA VAL A 347 -2.70 3.95 -15.71
C VAL A 347 -2.51 2.49 -15.29
N VAL A 348 -2.12 2.28 -14.05
CA VAL A 348 -2.18 0.97 -13.39
C VAL A 348 -3.53 0.88 -12.67
N TRP A 349 -4.32 -0.15 -12.93
CA TRP A 349 -5.49 -0.47 -12.12
C TRP A 349 -5.10 -1.48 -11.02
N ALA A 350 -5.32 -1.12 -9.77
CA ALA A 350 -5.19 -2.00 -8.61
C ALA A 350 -6.48 -1.99 -7.80
N ILE A 351 -6.73 -3.05 -7.02
CA ILE A 351 -7.91 -3.16 -6.16
C ILE A 351 -7.53 -3.11 -4.69
N ASP A 352 -8.25 -2.33 -3.91
CA ASP A 352 -8.27 -2.30 -2.45
C ASP A 352 -9.58 -2.94 -1.97
N PRO A 353 -9.60 -4.23 -1.70
CA PRO A 353 -10.80 -4.92 -1.28
C PRO A 353 -11.08 -4.78 0.22
N MET A 354 -10.30 -3.93 0.90
CA MET A 354 -10.38 -3.77 2.35
C MET A 354 -11.41 -2.70 2.74
N HIS A 355 -11.23 -1.49 2.23
CA HIS A 355 -11.97 -0.31 2.71
C HIS A 355 -13.45 -0.28 2.32
N GLY A 356 -13.86 -0.98 1.27
CA GLY A 356 -15.27 -1.13 0.87
C GLY A 356 -16.04 -2.21 1.63
N ASN A 357 -15.34 -3.08 2.38
CA ASN A 357 -15.91 -4.25 3.04
C ASN A 357 -15.81 -4.23 4.58
N THR A 358 -15.51 -3.07 5.16
CA THR A 358 -15.49 -2.91 6.62
C THR A 358 -16.92 -2.82 7.16
N LEU A 359 -17.21 -3.59 8.20
CA LEU A 359 -18.47 -3.57 8.95
C LEU A 359 -18.20 -3.60 10.45
N THR A 360 -19.22 -3.33 11.24
CA THR A 360 -19.19 -3.51 12.69
C THR A 360 -19.91 -4.80 13.03
N ALA A 361 -19.21 -5.69 13.72
CA ALA A 361 -19.75 -6.97 14.22
C ALA A 361 -20.72 -6.75 15.38
N ASN A 362 -21.51 -7.78 15.72
CA ASN A 362 -22.50 -7.70 16.81
C ASN A 362 -21.88 -7.40 18.19
N ASN A 363 -20.62 -7.75 18.39
CA ASN A 363 -19.85 -7.45 19.61
C ASN A 363 -19.19 -6.07 19.61
N GLY A 364 -19.49 -5.21 18.61
CA GLY A 364 -18.99 -3.83 18.52
C GLY A 364 -17.61 -3.69 17.84
N TYR A 365 -16.89 -4.76 17.58
CA TYR A 365 -15.62 -4.69 16.87
C TYR A 365 -15.83 -4.40 15.38
N LYS A 366 -14.97 -3.58 14.79
CA LYS A 366 -14.88 -3.50 13.34
C LYS A 366 -14.26 -4.80 12.81
N THR A 367 -14.76 -5.28 11.68
CA THR A 367 -14.18 -6.45 11.01
C THR A 367 -14.38 -6.35 9.50
N ARG A 368 -13.74 -7.26 8.77
CA ARG A 368 -13.89 -7.44 7.33
C ARG A 368 -14.07 -8.93 7.04
N PRO A 369 -15.23 -9.38 6.56
CA PRO A 369 -15.40 -10.75 6.16
C PRO A 369 -14.48 -11.10 4.99
N PHE A 370 -13.65 -12.13 5.15
CA PHE A 370 -12.68 -12.55 4.14
C PHE A 370 -13.34 -12.91 2.81
N ASP A 371 -14.52 -13.52 2.85
CA ASP A 371 -15.27 -13.86 1.65
C ASP A 371 -15.68 -12.64 0.83
N ARG A 372 -15.98 -11.50 1.48
CA ARG A 372 -16.29 -10.25 0.78
C ARG A 372 -15.04 -9.64 0.16
N ILE A 373 -13.89 -9.71 0.86
CA ILE A 373 -12.59 -9.30 0.32
C ILE A 373 -12.29 -10.10 -0.94
N LEU A 374 -12.43 -11.41 -0.85
CA LEU A 374 -12.18 -12.31 -1.97
C LEU A 374 -13.15 -12.09 -3.13
N ALA A 375 -14.44 -11.85 -2.85
CA ALA A 375 -15.45 -11.56 -3.88
C ALA A 375 -15.12 -10.29 -4.66
N GLU A 376 -14.69 -9.21 -3.98
CA GLU A 376 -14.28 -7.97 -4.66
C GLU A 376 -13.04 -8.17 -5.52
N VAL A 377 -12.04 -8.94 -5.07
CA VAL A 377 -10.84 -9.24 -5.87
C VAL A 377 -11.19 -10.08 -7.10
N LYS A 378 -12.04 -11.11 -6.96
CA LYS A 378 -12.50 -11.92 -8.08
C LYS A 378 -13.25 -11.08 -9.12
N ALA A 379 -14.19 -10.25 -8.67
CA ALA A 379 -14.95 -9.37 -9.55
C ALA A 379 -14.02 -8.36 -10.28
N PHE A 380 -13.02 -7.80 -9.58
CA PHE A 380 -12.02 -6.92 -10.19
C PHE A 380 -11.28 -7.59 -11.36
N VAL A 381 -10.79 -8.83 -11.14
CA VAL A 381 -10.05 -9.56 -12.16
C VAL A 381 -10.95 -9.91 -13.35
N GLU A 382 -12.18 -10.34 -13.11
CA GLU A 382 -13.16 -10.69 -14.14
C GLU A 382 -13.60 -9.48 -14.96
N ILE A 383 -13.90 -8.35 -14.29
CA ILE A 383 -14.25 -7.09 -14.95
C ILE A 383 -13.08 -6.57 -15.80
N ALA A 384 -11.88 -6.57 -15.24
CA ALA A 384 -10.71 -6.12 -15.99
C ALA A 384 -10.49 -6.96 -17.25
N GLY A 385 -10.65 -8.29 -17.17
CA GLY A 385 -10.59 -9.18 -18.33
C GLY A 385 -11.68 -8.86 -19.37
N SER A 386 -12.94 -8.70 -18.95
CA SER A 386 -14.05 -8.39 -19.87
C SER A 386 -13.91 -7.03 -20.53
N GLU A 387 -13.36 -6.03 -19.82
CA GLU A 387 -13.08 -4.71 -20.39
C GLU A 387 -11.78 -4.66 -21.21
N GLY A 388 -11.00 -5.75 -21.25
CA GLY A 388 -9.71 -5.81 -21.93
C GLY A 388 -8.69 -4.82 -21.30
N VAL A 389 -8.73 -4.71 -19.98
CA VAL A 389 -7.81 -3.94 -19.15
C VAL A 389 -7.00 -4.91 -18.29
N HIS A 390 -5.70 -4.65 -18.10
CA HIS A 390 -4.88 -5.51 -17.25
C HIS A 390 -5.24 -5.31 -15.76
N PRO A 391 -5.58 -6.39 -15.00
CA PRO A 391 -5.73 -6.31 -13.56
C PRO A 391 -4.34 -6.16 -12.92
N GLY A 392 -3.88 -4.91 -12.77
CA GLY A 392 -2.49 -4.57 -12.49
C GLY A 392 -2.03 -4.89 -11.09
N GLY A 393 -2.93 -4.96 -10.08
CA GLY A 393 -2.44 -5.24 -8.73
C GLY A 393 -3.49 -5.27 -7.64
N VAL A 394 -2.98 -5.50 -6.41
CA VAL A 394 -3.76 -5.45 -5.17
C VAL A 394 -3.13 -4.49 -4.17
N HIS A 395 -3.99 -3.85 -3.35
CA HIS A 395 -3.61 -2.94 -2.27
C HIS A 395 -4.28 -3.41 -0.97
N LEU A 396 -3.51 -3.94 -0.02
CA LEU A 396 -4.01 -4.69 1.13
C LEU A 396 -3.60 -4.07 2.46
N GLU A 397 -4.51 -4.09 3.43
CA GLU A 397 -4.19 -3.89 4.85
C GLU A 397 -3.96 -5.26 5.49
N MET A 398 -2.72 -5.53 5.90
CA MET A 398 -2.30 -6.82 6.41
C MET A 398 -1.13 -6.68 7.38
N THR A 399 -0.92 -7.70 8.20
CA THR A 399 0.19 -7.75 9.16
C THR A 399 0.82 -9.14 9.18
N GLY A 400 2.13 -9.18 9.49
CA GLY A 400 2.83 -10.43 9.77
C GLY A 400 2.48 -11.06 11.11
N GLN A 401 1.64 -10.41 11.92
CA GLN A 401 1.19 -10.91 13.22
C GLN A 401 0.01 -11.88 13.08
N ASN A 402 -0.15 -12.74 14.11
CA ASN A 402 -1.28 -13.67 14.22
C ASN A 402 -2.51 -12.98 14.84
N VAL A 403 -3.09 -12.02 14.12
CA VAL A 403 -4.28 -11.28 14.58
C VAL A 403 -5.58 -11.97 14.18
N THR A 404 -6.66 -11.63 14.89
CA THR A 404 -8.04 -12.10 14.62
C THR A 404 -8.95 -10.91 14.29
N GLU A 405 -8.52 -10.00 13.42
CA GLU A 405 -9.22 -8.73 13.10
C GLU A 405 -10.24 -8.90 11.95
N CYS A 406 -9.97 -9.80 11.00
CA CYS A 406 -10.88 -10.13 9.91
C CYS A 406 -11.52 -11.49 10.13
N THR A 407 -12.84 -11.60 9.92
CA THR A 407 -13.57 -12.86 10.05
C THR A 407 -13.40 -13.75 8.82
N GLY A 408 -13.53 -15.08 8.99
CA GLY A 408 -13.40 -16.06 7.90
C GLY A 408 -11.97 -16.49 7.62
N GLY A 409 -11.70 -16.90 6.38
CA GLY A 409 -10.46 -17.57 5.98
C GLY A 409 -10.41 -19.03 6.40
N ALA A 410 -9.32 -19.73 6.09
CA ALA A 410 -9.18 -21.18 6.32
C ALA A 410 -9.37 -21.61 7.79
N ARG A 411 -9.05 -20.72 8.74
CA ARG A 411 -9.31 -20.96 10.18
C ARG A 411 -10.71 -20.60 10.63
N ALA A 412 -11.57 -20.13 9.73
CA ALA A 412 -12.95 -19.75 10.01
C ALA A 412 -13.10 -18.82 11.24
N VAL A 413 -12.24 -17.78 11.33
CA VAL A 413 -12.31 -16.78 12.42
C VAL A 413 -13.75 -16.27 12.54
N SER A 414 -14.38 -16.47 13.69
CA SER A 414 -15.75 -16.01 13.97
C SER A 414 -15.77 -14.61 14.59
N GLU A 415 -16.95 -13.98 14.70
CA GLU A 415 -17.11 -12.73 15.44
C GLU A 415 -16.71 -12.88 16.91
N GLY A 416 -16.91 -14.07 17.52
CA GLY A 416 -16.52 -14.36 18.88
C GLY A 416 -15.01 -14.33 19.12
N ASP A 417 -14.23 -14.69 18.09
CA ASP A 417 -12.75 -14.76 18.17
C ASP A 417 -12.09 -13.38 17.99
N LEU A 418 -12.84 -12.36 17.54
CA LEU A 418 -12.26 -11.04 17.28
C LEU A 418 -11.53 -10.45 18.49
N ALA A 419 -12.05 -10.64 19.70
CA ALA A 419 -11.47 -10.13 20.94
C ALA A 419 -10.13 -10.77 21.32
N ASP A 420 -9.81 -11.96 20.79
CA ASP A 420 -8.64 -12.74 21.24
C ASP A 420 -7.30 -12.04 20.91
N ARG A 421 -7.19 -11.51 19.69
CA ARG A 421 -5.97 -10.83 19.18
C ARG A 421 -6.33 -9.68 18.26
N TYR A 422 -7.13 -8.74 18.77
CA TYR A 422 -7.51 -7.51 18.07
C TYR A 422 -6.50 -6.41 18.39
N HIS A 423 -5.48 -6.25 17.57
CA HIS A 423 -4.35 -5.36 17.84
C HIS A 423 -4.44 -4.03 17.06
N THR A 424 -5.25 -3.96 16.03
CA THR A 424 -5.35 -2.71 15.24
C THR A 424 -5.91 -1.55 16.06
N HIS A 425 -5.34 -0.37 15.85
CA HIS A 425 -5.82 0.88 16.44
C HIS A 425 -6.75 1.66 15.50
N CYS A 426 -6.92 1.16 14.27
CA CYS A 426 -7.74 1.81 13.23
C CYS A 426 -8.74 0.84 12.60
N ASP A 427 -8.34 0.21 11.50
CA ASP A 427 -9.21 -0.70 10.75
C ASP A 427 -8.60 -2.12 10.71
N PRO A 428 -9.45 -3.16 10.60
CA PRO A 428 -9.03 -4.55 10.62
C PRO A 428 -8.03 -4.91 9.52
N ARG A 429 -7.02 -5.72 9.86
CA ARG A 429 -5.97 -6.21 8.95
C ARG A 429 -6.13 -7.71 8.71
N LEU A 430 -5.77 -8.18 7.52
CA LEU A 430 -5.56 -9.60 7.27
C LEU A 430 -4.35 -10.09 8.07
N ASN A 431 -4.44 -11.25 8.70
CA ASN A 431 -3.28 -11.95 9.24
C ASN A 431 -2.49 -12.65 8.13
N GLY A 432 -1.32 -13.20 8.48
CA GLY A 432 -0.44 -13.82 7.50
C GLY A 432 -1.07 -15.00 6.74
N GLU A 433 -1.93 -15.78 7.39
CA GLU A 433 -2.60 -16.91 6.76
C GLU A 433 -3.66 -16.46 5.75
N GLN A 434 -4.52 -15.51 6.12
CA GLN A 434 -5.53 -14.93 5.23
C GLN A 434 -4.88 -14.21 4.04
N ALA A 435 -3.79 -13.48 4.26
CA ALA A 435 -3.05 -12.80 3.20
C ALA A 435 -2.43 -13.79 2.21
N LEU A 436 -1.86 -14.90 2.70
CA LEU A 436 -1.30 -15.95 1.87
C LEU A 436 -2.39 -16.71 1.09
N GLU A 437 -3.53 -17.02 1.73
CA GLU A 437 -4.69 -17.61 1.09
C GLU A 437 -5.19 -16.73 -0.06
N LEU A 438 -5.34 -15.43 0.17
CA LEU A 438 -5.72 -14.48 -0.88
C LEU A 438 -4.73 -14.51 -2.05
N SER A 439 -3.42 -14.61 -1.78
CA SER A 439 -2.40 -14.67 -2.82
C SER A 439 -2.55 -15.89 -3.71
N PHE A 440 -2.83 -17.06 -3.16
CA PHE A 440 -3.10 -18.27 -3.94
C PHE A 440 -4.32 -18.11 -4.85
N LEU A 441 -5.42 -17.54 -4.30
CA LEU A 441 -6.65 -17.34 -5.06
C LEU A 441 -6.48 -16.29 -6.19
N VAL A 442 -5.74 -15.20 -5.93
CA VAL A 442 -5.39 -14.22 -6.97
C VAL A 442 -4.52 -14.86 -8.05
N ALA A 443 -3.52 -15.63 -7.65
CA ALA A 443 -2.61 -16.31 -8.57
C ALA A 443 -3.33 -17.31 -9.50
N GLU A 444 -4.30 -18.06 -8.96
CA GLU A 444 -5.17 -18.96 -9.74
C GLU A 444 -5.98 -18.19 -10.80
N LYS A 445 -6.57 -17.05 -10.44
CA LYS A 445 -7.32 -16.20 -11.38
C LYS A 445 -6.43 -15.59 -12.46
N LEU A 446 -5.26 -15.07 -12.10
CA LEU A 446 -4.30 -14.55 -13.08
C LEU A 446 -3.81 -15.62 -14.07
N ARG A 447 -3.62 -16.85 -13.58
CA ARG A 447 -3.26 -17.99 -14.43
C ARG A 447 -4.38 -18.36 -15.41
N ALA A 448 -5.63 -18.32 -14.98
CA ALA A 448 -6.79 -18.60 -15.83
C ALA A 448 -6.87 -17.56 -16.98
N LEU A 449 -6.80 -16.27 -16.68
CA LEU A 449 -6.78 -15.19 -17.71
C LEU A 449 -5.65 -15.40 -18.71
N ARG A 450 -4.43 -15.68 -18.27
CA ARG A 450 -3.30 -15.92 -19.17
C ARG A 450 -3.55 -17.10 -20.11
N SER A 451 -4.22 -18.15 -19.64
CA SER A 451 -4.53 -19.32 -20.44
C SER A 451 -5.59 -19.01 -21.51
N GLU A 452 -6.52 -18.12 -21.21
CA GLU A 452 -7.52 -17.62 -22.16
C GLU A 452 -6.88 -16.72 -23.22
N ASP A 453 -6.00 -15.81 -22.85
CA ASP A 453 -5.25 -14.94 -23.77
C ASP A 453 -4.42 -15.75 -24.77
N LEU A 454 -3.74 -16.82 -24.30
CA LEU A 454 -2.95 -17.69 -25.15
C LEU A 454 -3.81 -18.49 -26.14
N ARG A 455 -5.01 -18.91 -25.75
CA ARG A 455 -5.96 -19.59 -26.63
C ARG A 455 -6.60 -18.65 -27.66
N ALA A 456 -6.79 -17.37 -27.30
CA ALA A 456 -7.33 -16.37 -28.21
C ALA A 456 -6.31 -15.89 -29.25
N ALA A 457 -5.00 -16.05 -28.96
CA ALA A 457 -3.90 -15.67 -29.83
C ALA A 457 -3.41 -16.80 -30.76
N SER A 458 -3.85 -18.06 -30.51
CA SER A 458 -3.57 -19.25 -31.34
C SER A 458 -4.73 -19.52 -32.34
#